data_ad1af9778c022f8db48cbf2589ea094e
#
_entry.id   ad1af9778c022f8db48cbf2589ea094e
#
_cell.length_a   1.000
_cell.length_b   1.000
_cell.length_c   1.000
_cell.angle_alpha   90.00
_cell.angle_beta   90.00
_cell.angle_gamma   90.00
#
_symmetry.space_group_name_H-M   'P 1'
#
loop_
_entity.id
_entity.type
_entity.pdbx_description
1 polymer ?
#
loop_
_entity_poly.entity_id
_entity_poly.type
_entity_poly.pdbx_seq_one_letter_code
_entity_poly.pdbx_strand_id
1 'polypeptide(L)'
;MEKLFEVSNSIPLMGCIAFGLIDRGTNIIQVRPISTCPLSCIFCSTNAGPKSKIRQTEYIVPHEYLVEEFEKIVAFKGRRHIEAHIDTVGDPITYPKIVELVSSLSQIDGVETISMQTHGSTLNIKLVNALSEAGLKRINLSLDALDSTLAKKLADTEWYDVEKVVELMQHIVLNTKIDLLVAPVWIPGINDEEIPKIIRLTNKLCKAKNFPSLGIQKYEIHKHGRKVRGAKPLSWKKFYDQLRIWENLFKVKLVLDPKDFGIHKRVMLPIPYGNHETVRVRVVGPGWLKREKLAVTAKGDRSLTLINAEEIPVGAKLKVRIVANKHNLLIAEPI
;
A
#
# COMPACT_ATOMS: atom_id res chain seq x y z
N MET A 1 22.77 -4.42 0.72
CA MET A 1 21.76 -3.70 -0.08
C MET A 1 20.84 -4.71 -0.72
N GLU A 2 19.53 -4.58 -0.51
CA GLU A 2 18.53 -5.36 -1.22
C GLU A 2 18.66 -5.06 -2.72
N LYS A 3 18.58 -6.11 -3.54
CA LYS A 3 18.76 -5.97 -4.99
C LYS A 3 17.44 -5.51 -5.60
N LEU A 4 17.44 -4.38 -6.30
CA LEU A 4 16.28 -3.91 -7.05
C LEU A 4 16.12 -4.78 -8.32
N PHE A 5 14.96 -5.40 -8.47
CA PHE A 5 14.59 -6.24 -9.59
C PHE A 5 13.54 -5.52 -10.45
N GLU A 6 13.89 -5.24 -11.70
CA GLU A 6 12.95 -4.68 -12.66
C GLU A 6 12.05 -5.78 -13.22
N VAL A 7 10.74 -5.58 -13.08
CA VAL A 7 9.73 -6.54 -13.56
C VAL A 7 9.58 -6.40 -15.06
N SER A 8 10.06 -7.40 -15.80
CA SER A 8 9.94 -7.40 -17.27
C SER A 8 8.49 -7.58 -17.73
N ASN A 9 8.17 -7.13 -18.95
CA ASN A 9 6.84 -7.27 -19.56
C ASN A 9 6.40 -8.74 -19.79
N SER A 10 7.32 -9.70 -19.60
CA SER A 10 7.00 -11.13 -19.64
C SER A 10 6.53 -11.71 -18.29
N ILE A 11 6.49 -10.89 -17.23
CA ILE A 11 6.04 -11.26 -15.89
C ILE A 11 4.68 -10.63 -15.63
N PRO A 12 3.58 -11.39 -15.54
CA PRO A 12 2.26 -10.85 -15.28
C PRO A 12 2.22 -10.01 -14.02
N LEU A 13 1.54 -8.85 -14.06
CA LEU A 13 1.42 -7.94 -12.94
C LEU A 13 0.36 -8.35 -11.90
N MET A 14 -0.32 -9.48 -12.11
CA MET A 14 -1.26 -10.07 -11.16
C MET A 14 -0.70 -11.37 -10.59
N GLY A 15 -0.79 -11.51 -9.27
CA GLY A 15 -0.40 -12.71 -8.54
C GLY A 15 0.59 -12.48 -7.40
N CYS A 16 1.47 -11.49 -7.49
CA CYS A 16 2.42 -11.14 -6.45
C CYS A 16 1.90 -10.00 -5.57
N ILE A 17 2.14 -10.07 -4.25
CA ILE A 17 1.74 -9.00 -3.33
C ILE A 17 2.70 -7.81 -3.37
N ALA A 18 3.95 -8.00 -3.77
CA ALA A 18 4.99 -6.99 -3.66
C ALA A 18 4.98 -5.95 -4.79
N PHE A 19 4.39 -6.27 -5.94
CA PHE A 19 4.32 -5.39 -7.11
C PHE A 19 3.08 -5.66 -7.97
N GLY A 20 2.81 -4.74 -8.90
CA GLY A 20 1.79 -4.90 -9.95
C GLY A 20 0.41 -4.45 -9.51
N LEU A 21 -0.62 -5.23 -9.80
CA LEU A 21 -2.03 -4.85 -9.67
C LEU A 21 -2.79 -5.83 -8.79
N ILE A 22 -3.63 -5.31 -7.89
CA ILE A 22 -4.46 -6.16 -7.03
C ILE A 22 -5.93 -5.73 -7.16
N ASP A 23 -6.77 -6.68 -7.56
CA ASP A 23 -8.21 -6.54 -7.60
C ASP A 23 -8.87 -7.33 -6.46
N ARG A 24 -9.62 -6.64 -5.63
CA ARG A 24 -10.34 -7.23 -4.48
C ARG A 24 -11.85 -7.34 -4.71
N GLY A 25 -12.33 -7.18 -5.94
CA GLY A 25 -13.76 -7.23 -6.27
C GLY A 25 -14.53 -5.97 -5.89
N THR A 26 -13.86 -4.83 -5.84
CA THR A 26 -14.46 -3.50 -5.65
C THR A 26 -14.14 -2.61 -6.84
N ASN A 27 -14.61 -1.37 -6.81
CA ASN A 27 -14.20 -0.34 -7.76
C ASN A 27 -12.76 0.17 -7.55
N ILE A 28 -12.08 -0.26 -6.48
CA ILE A 28 -10.67 0.06 -6.25
C ILE A 28 -9.78 -0.98 -6.93
N ILE A 29 -8.79 -0.50 -7.68
CA ILE A 29 -7.66 -1.30 -8.17
C ILE A 29 -6.40 -0.77 -7.48
N GLN A 30 -5.71 -1.63 -6.71
CA GLN A 30 -4.44 -1.26 -6.09
C GLN A 30 -3.33 -1.32 -7.14
N VAL A 31 -2.51 -0.25 -7.18
CA VAL A 31 -1.40 -0.07 -8.13
C VAL A 31 -0.10 -0.02 -7.35
N ARG A 32 0.78 -1.01 -7.56
CA ARG A 32 2.04 -1.19 -6.83
C ARG A 32 3.25 -1.05 -7.75
N PRO A 33 3.69 0.19 -7.99
CA PRO A 33 4.75 0.46 -8.96
C PRO A 33 6.14 0.07 -8.46
N ILE A 34 6.33 0.08 -7.13
CA ILE A 34 7.62 -0.17 -6.48
C ILE A 34 7.39 -0.77 -5.09
N SER A 35 8.37 -1.49 -4.55
CA SER A 35 8.25 -2.09 -3.21
C SER A 35 9.17 -1.46 -2.16
N THR A 36 10.05 -0.53 -2.55
CA THR A 36 11.01 0.13 -1.64
C THR A 36 10.33 1.05 -0.62
N CYS A 37 10.99 1.26 0.51
CA CYS A 37 10.58 2.22 1.53
C CYS A 37 11.82 2.88 2.13
N PRO A 38 11.84 4.20 2.33
CA PRO A 38 12.98 4.88 2.96
C PRO A 38 12.97 4.77 4.49
N LEU A 39 11.84 4.39 5.09
CA LEU A 39 11.64 4.25 6.53
C LEU A 39 11.75 2.80 6.99
N SER A 40 12.00 2.62 8.29
CA SER A 40 12.08 1.30 8.92
C SER A 40 11.09 1.13 10.09
N CYS A 41 9.88 1.67 9.95
CA CYS A 41 8.88 1.76 11.04
C CYS A 41 8.82 0.48 11.89
N ILE A 42 8.87 0.64 13.22
CA ILE A 42 8.93 -0.48 14.17
C ILE A 42 7.68 -1.36 14.18
N PHE A 43 6.56 -0.87 13.62
CA PHE A 43 5.27 -1.55 13.52
C PHE A 43 4.93 -2.01 12.09
N CYS A 44 5.86 -1.87 11.14
CA CYS A 44 5.60 -2.12 9.72
C CYS A 44 5.08 -3.53 9.44
N SER A 45 3.88 -3.66 8.89
CA SER A 45 3.21 -4.92 8.57
C SER A 45 3.95 -5.74 7.51
N THR A 46 4.75 -5.09 6.68
CA THR A 46 5.49 -5.68 5.56
C THR A 46 7.00 -5.74 5.80
N ASN A 47 7.48 -5.27 6.96
CA ASN A 47 8.89 -5.23 7.33
C ASN A 47 9.75 -4.48 6.27
N ALA A 48 9.24 -3.34 5.80
CA ALA A 48 9.89 -2.54 4.77
C ALA A 48 11.10 -1.75 5.27
N GLY A 49 11.92 -1.31 4.33
CA GLY A 49 12.99 -0.34 4.53
C GLY A 49 14.35 -0.93 4.89
N PRO A 50 15.36 -0.06 5.05
CA PRO A 50 16.78 -0.45 5.09
C PRO A 50 17.17 -1.41 6.20
N LYS A 51 16.39 -1.43 7.31
CA LYS A 51 16.64 -2.32 8.45
C LYS A 51 15.91 -3.67 8.33
N SER A 52 15.31 -4.00 7.17
CA SER A 52 14.69 -5.29 6.95
C SER A 52 15.73 -6.42 6.99
N LYS A 53 15.41 -7.48 7.73
CA LYS A 53 16.23 -8.68 7.81
C LYS A 53 15.66 -9.86 7.01
N ILE A 54 14.42 -9.71 6.51
CA ILE A 54 13.69 -10.80 5.84
C ILE A 54 13.49 -10.57 4.35
N ARG A 55 13.52 -9.30 3.88
CA ARG A 55 13.46 -9.00 2.46
C ARG A 55 14.79 -9.33 1.79
N GLN A 56 14.76 -9.87 0.59
CA GLN A 56 15.95 -10.13 -0.22
C GLN A 56 15.94 -9.34 -1.52
N THR A 57 14.78 -8.88 -1.97
CA THR A 57 14.60 -8.22 -3.26
C THR A 57 13.55 -7.13 -3.12
N GLU A 58 13.80 -6.00 -3.73
CA GLU A 58 12.80 -4.98 -4.00
C GLU A 58 12.47 -4.98 -5.49
N TYR A 59 11.23 -4.65 -5.83
CA TYR A 59 10.74 -4.64 -7.20
C TYR A 59 10.45 -3.24 -7.69
N ILE A 60 10.63 -3.02 -8.97
CA ILE A 60 10.16 -1.85 -9.70
C ILE A 60 9.48 -2.31 -10.99
N VAL A 61 8.32 -1.74 -11.29
CA VAL A 61 7.55 -2.05 -12.50
C VAL A 61 7.74 -0.93 -13.52
N PRO A 62 8.05 -1.22 -14.79
CA PRO A 62 8.07 -0.22 -15.85
C PRO A 62 6.74 0.51 -15.96
N HIS A 63 6.80 1.84 -16.10
CA HIS A 63 5.63 2.71 -16.10
C HIS A 63 4.62 2.33 -17.18
N GLU A 64 5.07 2.22 -18.42
CA GLU A 64 4.23 1.97 -19.59
C GLU A 64 3.49 0.62 -19.45
N TYR A 65 4.20 -0.40 -18.99
CA TYR A 65 3.64 -1.73 -18.76
C TYR A 65 2.59 -1.72 -17.64
N LEU A 66 2.85 -0.99 -16.56
CA LEU A 66 1.91 -0.89 -15.44
C LEU A 66 0.60 -0.21 -15.85
N VAL A 67 0.69 0.87 -16.63
CA VAL A 67 -0.46 1.62 -17.15
C VAL A 67 -1.28 0.77 -18.12
N GLU A 68 -0.63 0.09 -19.07
CA GLU A 68 -1.30 -0.80 -20.03
C GLU A 68 -2.09 -1.92 -19.33
N GLU A 69 -1.48 -2.60 -18.39
CA GLU A 69 -2.13 -3.69 -17.65
C GLU A 69 -3.27 -3.17 -16.74
N PHE A 70 -3.09 -1.98 -16.15
CA PHE A 70 -4.14 -1.34 -15.37
C PHE A 70 -5.36 -0.99 -16.23
N GLU A 71 -5.15 -0.44 -17.43
CA GLU A 71 -6.24 -0.11 -18.35
C GLU A 71 -7.05 -1.34 -18.77
N LYS A 72 -6.39 -2.51 -18.95
CA LYS A 72 -7.08 -3.78 -19.22
C LYS A 72 -8.05 -4.14 -18.09
N ILE A 73 -7.66 -3.91 -16.83
CA ILE A 73 -8.54 -4.17 -15.68
C ILE A 73 -9.69 -3.17 -15.63
N VAL A 74 -9.41 -1.89 -15.91
CA VAL A 74 -10.46 -0.85 -15.97
C VAL A 74 -11.49 -1.19 -17.05
N ALA A 75 -11.05 -1.62 -18.24
CA ALA A 75 -11.92 -2.07 -19.32
C ALA A 75 -12.78 -3.28 -18.90
N PHE A 76 -12.17 -4.28 -18.26
CA PHE A 76 -12.90 -5.43 -17.72
C PHE A 76 -13.97 -5.04 -16.68
N LYS A 77 -13.70 -4.02 -15.85
CA LYS A 77 -14.64 -3.49 -14.85
C LYS A 77 -15.72 -2.56 -15.42
N GLY A 78 -15.68 -2.24 -16.70
CA GLY A 78 -16.72 -1.46 -17.41
C GLY A 78 -16.52 0.04 -17.38
N ARG A 79 -15.27 0.54 -17.21
CA ARG A 79 -14.86 1.95 -17.36
C ARG A 79 -15.77 2.96 -16.62
N ARG A 80 -16.12 2.71 -15.35
CA ARG A 80 -16.97 3.61 -14.56
C ARG A 80 -16.60 3.57 -13.09
N HIS A 81 -16.49 4.75 -12.46
CA HIS A 81 -16.29 4.94 -11.02
C HIS A 81 -15.08 4.16 -10.47
N ILE A 82 -14.00 4.04 -11.24
CA ILE A 82 -12.79 3.33 -10.79
C ILE A 82 -11.93 4.27 -9.96
N GLU A 83 -11.43 3.75 -8.83
CA GLU A 83 -10.36 4.35 -8.06
C GLU A 83 -9.05 3.59 -8.32
N ALA A 84 -8.03 4.30 -8.83
CA ALA A 84 -6.65 3.84 -8.84
C ALA A 84 -6.02 4.17 -7.48
N HIS A 85 -5.78 3.16 -6.64
CA HIS A 85 -5.15 3.35 -5.34
C HIS A 85 -3.68 2.98 -5.41
N ILE A 86 -2.81 3.98 -5.42
CA ILE A 86 -1.36 3.78 -5.47
C ILE A 86 -0.89 3.50 -4.04
N ASP A 87 -0.63 2.23 -3.76
CA ASP A 87 -0.05 1.76 -2.52
C ASP A 87 1.18 0.89 -2.80
N THR A 88 1.80 0.34 -1.78
CA THR A 88 2.85 -0.65 -1.93
C THR A 88 3.13 -1.35 -0.60
N VAL A 89 3.97 -2.37 -0.65
CA VAL A 89 4.56 -2.97 0.55
C VAL A 89 5.71 -2.13 1.13
N GLY A 90 5.92 -0.94 0.59
CA GLY A 90 6.89 0.08 1.02
C GLY A 90 6.25 1.48 1.05
N ASP A 91 6.83 2.45 0.33
CA ASP A 91 6.26 3.78 0.13
C ASP A 91 6.31 4.17 -1.36
N PRO A 92 5.17 4.36 -2.04
CA PRO A 92 5.11 4.59 -3.48
C PRO A 92 5.79 5.89 -3.93
N ILE A 93 6.03 6.82 -3.03
CA ILE A 93 6.75 8.07 -3.33
C ILE A 93 8.21 7.81 -3.78
N THR A 94 8.75 6.63 -3.49
CA THR A 94 10.07 6.23 -3.98
C THR A 94 10.09 5.83 -5.45
N TYR A 95 8.92 5.76 -6.10
CA TYR A 95 8.84 5.45 -7.52
C TYR A 95 9.29 6.65 -8.37
N PRO A 96 10.34 6.51 -9.20
CA PRO A 96 10.92 7.66 -9.93
C PRO A 96 9.95 8.37 -10.86
N LYS A 97 9.00 7.62 -11.46
CA LYS A 97 7.99 8.14 -12.40
C LYS A 97 6.62 8.31 -11.74
N ILE A 98 6.56 8.73 -10.46
CA ILE A 98 5.28 8.78 -9.71
C ILE A 98 4.32 9.85 -10.27
N VAL A 99 4.83 10.98 -10.73
CA VAL A 99 4.01 12.05 -11.33
C VAL A 99 3.45 11.61 -12.67
N GLU A 100 4.30 11.03 -13.52
CA GLU A 100 3.91 10.48 -14.82
C GLU A 100 2.88 9.34 -14.64
N LEU A 101 3.04 8.49 -13.63
CA LEU A 101 2.08 7.44 -13.33
C LEU A 101 0.72 8.03 -12.98
N VAL A 102 0.66 9.01 -12.08
CA VAL A 102 -0.59 9.70 -11.72
C VAL A 102 -1.22 10.34 -12.96
N SER A 103 -0.43 11.03 -13.78
CA SER A 103 -0.90 11.66 -15.03
C SER A 103 -1.49 10.64 -16.00
N SER A 104 -0.79 9.53 -16.25
CA SER A 104 -1.27 8.49 -17.16
C SER A 104 -2.55 7.83 -16.66
N LEU A 105 -2.62 7.51 -15.36
CA LEU A 105 -3.82 6.92 -14.76
C LEU A 105 -5.03 7.88 -14.81
N SER A 106 -4.80 9.20 -14.70
CA SER A 106 -5.86 10.21 -14.75
C SER A 106 -6.50 10.37 -16.13
N GLN A 107 -5.82 9.94 -17.18
CA GLN A 107 -6.29 10.01 -18.55
C GLN A 107 -7.08 8.78 -19.01
N ILE A 108 -7.08 7.72 -18.20
CA ILE A 108 -7.83 6.49 -18.52
C ILE A 108 -9.32 6.71 -18.27
N ASP A 109 -10.10 6.53 -19.32
CA ASP A 109 -11.57 6.64 -19.24
C ASP A 109 -12.15 5.71 -18.17
N GLY A 110 -13.01 6.26 -17.30
CA GLY A 110 -13.63 5.57 -16.18
C GLY A 110 -12.83 5.61 -14.87
N VAL A 111 -11.61 6.15 -14.85
CA VAL A 111 -10.86 6.43 -13.62
C VAL A 111 -11.27 7.80 -13.06
N GLU A 112 -12.00 7.81 -11.97
CA GLU A 112 -12.52 9.05 -11.37
C GLU A 112 -11.71 9.52 -10.17
N THR A 113 -11.03 8.60 -9.49
CA THR A 113 -10.24 8.92 -8.32
C THR A 113 -8.86 8.27 -8.42
N ILE A 114 -7.82 9.06 -8.19
CA ILE A 114 -6.48 8.54 -7.94
C ILE A 114 -6.14 8.90 -6.51
N SER A 115 -5.84 7.89 -5.71
CA SER A 115 -5.40 8.05 -4.32
C SER A 115 -4.05 7.42 -4.10
N MET A 116 -3.30 7.93 -3.12
CA MET A 116 -1.98 7.42 -2.80
C MET A 116 -1.79 7.33 -1.29
N GLN A 117 -1.17 6.25 -0.82
CA GLN A 117 -0.78 6.12 0.58
C GLN A 117 0.72 6.37 0.74
N THR A 118 1.11 7.23 1.69
CA THR A 118 2.52 7.54 1.97
C THR A 118 2.72 7.99 3.41
N HIS A 119 3.95 7.89 3.89
CA HIS A 119 4.39 8.55 5.14
C HIS A 119 4.79 10.02 4.94
N GLY A 120 4.85 10.50 3.70
CA GLY A 120 5.22 11.87 3.41
C GLY A 120 6.70 12.21 3.64
N SER A 121 7.52 11.25 4.07
CA SER A 121 8.90 11.49 4.54
C SER A 121 9.84 12.06 3.48
N THR A 122 9.58 11.79 2.20
CA THR A 122 10.36 12.29 1.06
C THR A 122 9.55 13.21 0.14
N LEU A 123 8.31 13.54 0.52
CA LEU A 123 7.52 14.56 -0.16
C LEU A 123 8.15 15.96 0.04
N ASN A 124 7.93 16.81 -0.94
CA ASN A 124 8.20 18.25 -0.87
C ASN A 124 7.12 19.02 -1.63
N ILE A 125 7.07 20.34 -1.43
CA ILE A 125 6.06 21.22 -2.03
C ILE A 125 6.01 21.07 -3.55
N LYS A 126 7.17 21.03 -4.21
CA LYS A 126 7.24 20.90 -5.68
C LYS A 126 6.58 19.61 -6.16
N LEU A 127 6.88 18.49 -5.50
CA LEU A 127 6.32 17.18 -5.86
C LEU A 127 4.81 17.13 -5.56
N VAL A 128 4.36 17.69 -4.43
CA VAL A 128 2.93 17.79 -4.10
C VAL A 128 2.16 18.58 -5.16
N ASN A 129 2.70 19.72 -5.61
CA ASN A 129 2.07 20.52 -6.66
C ASN A 129 2.00 19.75 -7.97
N ALA A 130 3.09 19.10 -8.38
CA ALA A 130 3.13 18.28 -9.60
C ALA A 130 2.13 17.12 -9.54
N LEU A 131 1.98 16.45 -8.41
CA LEU A 131 0.98 15.39 -8.21
C LEU A 131 -0.45 15.92 -8.26
N SER A 132 -0.70 17.12 -7.72
CA SER A 132 -2.01 17.79 -7.81
C SER A 132 -2.37 18.15 -9.26
N GLU A 133 -1.42 18.69 -10.01
CA GLU A 133 -1.59 19.03 -11.43
C GLU A 133 -1.78 17.77 -12.28
N ALA A 134 -1.07 16.68 -11.96
CA ALA A 134 -1.21 15.38 -12.63
C ALA A 134 -2.57 14.70 -12.38
N GLY A 135 -3.36 15.15 -11.40
CA GLY A 135 -4.71 14.64 -11.15
C GLY A 135 -4.85 13.77 -9.89
N LEU A 136 -3.86 13.76 -8.99
CA LEU A 136 -4.01 13.09 -7.69
C LEU A 136 -5.16 13.73 -6.90
N LYS A 137 -6.13 12.90 -6.46
CA LYS A 137 -7.32 13.37 -5.74
C LYS A 137 -7.20 13.24 -4.23
N ARG A 138 -6.51 12.22 -3.73
CA ARG A 138 -6.39 11.98 -2.29
C ARG A 138 -5.01 11.46 -1.91
N ILE A 139 -4.47 11.98 -0.81
CA ILE A 139 -3.32 11.42 -0.11
C ILE A 139 -3.80 10.83 1.21
N ASN A 140 -3.54 9.54 1.42
CA ASN A 140 -3.66 8.88 2.72
C ASN A 140 -2.29 8.99 3.40
N LEU A 141 -2.18 9.91 4.36
CA LEU A 141 -0.92 10.23 5.03
C LEU A 141 -0.80 9.48 6.35
N SER A 142 0.18 8.60 6.45
CA SER A 142 0.50 7.90 7.70
C SER A 142 1.30 8.85 8.61
N LEU A 143 0.63 9.40 9.63
CA LEU A 143 1.21 10.29 10.63
C LEU A 143 0.92 9.73 12.01
N ASP A 144 1.91 9.14 12.66
CA ASP A 144 1.71 8.29 13.84
C ASP A 144 2.05 8.98 15.17
N ALA A 145 2.74 10.11 15.15
CA ALA A 145 3.03 11.00 16.26
C ALA A 145 3.32 12.42 15.78
N LEU A 146 3.08 13.42 16.64
CA LEU A 146 3.49 14.83 16.46
C LEU A 146 4.74 15.16 17.26
N ASP A 147 5.01 14.41 18.35
CA ASP A 147 6.26 14.51 19.07
C ASP A 147 7.41 13.99 18.19
N SER A 148 8.41 14.87 17.94
CA SER A 148 9.53 14.59 17.01
C SER A 148 10.34 13.37 17.45
N THR A 149 10.57 13.20 18.75
CA THR A 149 11.34 12.08 19.29
C THR A 149 10.60 10.76 19.09
N LEU A 150 9.30 10.75 19.41
CA LEU A 150 8.47 9.57 19.23
C LEU A 150 8.27 9.26 17.74
N ALA A 151 8.08 10.28 16.90
CA ALA A 151 7.95 10.10 15.45
C ALA A 151 9.18 9.42 14.85
N LYS A 152 10.40 9.87 15.18
CA LYS A 152 11.65 9.23 14.77
C LYS A 152 11.76 7.79 15.29
N LYS A 153 11.38 7.56 16.54
CA LYS A 153 11.35 6.21 17.13
C LYS A 153 10.37 5.28 16.41
N LEU A 154 9.17 5.75 16.09
CA LEU A 154 8.16 4.98 15.36
C LEU A 154 8.60 4.67 13.93
N ALA A 155 9.19 5.66 13.24
CA ALA A 155 9.77 5.50 11.91
C ALA A 155 11.07 4.68 11.90
N ASP A 156 11.70 4.50 13.06
CA ASP A 156 13.05 3.91 13.26
C ASP A 156 14.08 4.52 12.28
N THR A 157 14.02 5.86 12.14
CA THR A 157 14.74 6.62 11.13
C THR A 157 15.08 8.01 11.67
N GLU A 158 16.37 8.29 11.92
CA GLU A 158 16.81 9.51 12.58
C GLU A 158 16.54 10.80 11.80
N TRP A 159 16.58 10.72 10.47
CA TRP A 159 16.31 11.87 9.60
C TRP A 159 14.82 12.12 9.36
N TYR A 160 13.90 11.28 9.89
CA TYR A 160 12.47 11.53 9.77
C TYR A 160 12.09 12.81 10.49
N ASP A 161 11.46 13.73 9.77
CA ASP A 161 11.12 15.07 10.24
C ASP A 161 9.61 15.27 10.17
N VAL A 162 8.95 15.10 11.31
CA VAL A 162 7.49 15.22 11.41
C VAL A 162 7.02 16.66 11.24
N GLU A 163 7.84 17.66 11.57
CA GLU A 163 7.50 19.07 11.42
C GLU A 163 7.33 19.42 9.94
N LYS A 164 8.28 18.97 9.10
CA LYS A 164 8.13 19.08 7.64
C LYS A 164 6.90 18.36 7.09
N VAL A 165 6.56 17.20 7.64
CA VAL A 165 5.33 16.49 7.24
C VAL A 165 4.09 17.32 7.59
N VAL A 166 4.06 17.98 8.76
CA VAL A 166 2.96 18.88 9.15
C VAL A 166 2.91 20.13 8.26
N GLU A 167 4.04 20.71 7.89
CA GLU A 167 4.10 21.81 6.93
C GLU A 167 3.53 21.40 5.56
N LEU A 168 3.88 20.19 5.09
CA LEU A 168 3.32 19.64 3.86
C LEU A 168 1.81 19.39 3.95
N MET A 169 1.30 18.93 5.10
CA MET A 169 -0.14 18.83 5.34
C MET A 169 -0.83 20.17 5.15
N GLN A 170 -0.29 21.25 5.73
CA GLN A 170 -0.83 22.61 5.58
C GLN A 170 -0.82 23.04 4.11
N HIS A 171 0.29 22.80 3.41
CA HIS A 171 0.41 23.13 1.99
C HIS A 171 -0.62 22.38 1.14
N ILE A 172 -0.77 21.06 1.33
CA ILE A 172 -1.76 20.23 0.62
C ILE A 172 -3.17 20.81 0.80
N VAL A 173 -3.54 21.11 2.04
CA VAL A 173 -4.90 21.57 2.36
C VAL A 173 -5.20 22.96 1.81
N LEU A 174 -4.24 23.88 1.90
CA LEU A 174 -4.44 25.29 1.55
C LEU A 174 -4.18 25.61 0.08
N ASN A 175 -3.27 24.89 -0.57
CA ASN A 175 -2.73 25.27 -1.87
C ASN A 175 -3.00 24.24 -2.99
N THR A 176 -3.68 23.12 -2.69
CA THR A 176 -3.96 22.09 -3.69
C THR A 176 -5.43 21.66 -3.70
N LYS A 177 -5.81 20.91 -4.74
CA LYS A 177 -7.12 20.26 -4.82
C LYS A 177 -7.15 18.86 -4.19
N ILE A 178 -6.03 18.40 -3.64
CA ILE A 178 -5.91 17.09 -3.04
C ILE A 178 -6.66 17.04 -1.71
N ASP A 179 -7.47 16.02 -1.51
CA ASP A 179 -8.02 15.66 -0.21
C ASP A 179 -6.94 15.00 0.65
N LEU A 180 -6.87 15.35 1.90
CA LEU A 180 -5.93 14.76 2.85
C LEU A 180 -6.67 13.89 3.86
N LEU A 181 -6.37 12.59 3.86
CA LEU A 181 -6.79 11.63 4.88
C LEU A 181 -5.59 11.34 5.78
N VAL A 182 -5.60 11.81 7.00
CA VAL A 182 -4.57 11.49 8.00
C VAL A 182 -4.91 10.15 8.65
N ALA A 183 -4.02 9.18 8.51
CA ALA A 183 -4.27 7.78 8.81
C ALA A 183 -3.22 7.20 9.78
N PRO A 184 -3.18 7.64 11.05
CA PRO A 184 -2.26 7.10 12.04
C PRO A 184 -2.56 5.63 12.36
N VAL A 185 -1.52 4.86 12.62
CA VAL A 185 -1.65 3.55 13.27
C VAL A 185 -1.63 3.75 14.78
N TRP A 186 -2.73 3.45 15.46
CA TRP A 186 -2.77 3.49 16.92
C TRP A 186 -2.15 2.23 17.50
N ILE A 187 -1.02 2.41 18.19
CA ILE A 187 -0.21 1.37 18.83
C ILE A 187 -0.40 1.51 20.35
N PRO A 188 -1.25 0.69 20.98
CA PRO A 188 -1.58 0.82 22.40
C PRO A 188 -0.35 0.75 23.31
N GLY A 189 -0.26 1.68 24.26
CA GLY A 189 0.86 1.81 25.19
C GLY A 189 2.07 2.54 24.61
N ILE A 190 2.01 3.00 23.34
CA ILE A 190 3.13 3.66 22.67
C ILE A 190 2.77 5.09 22.22
N ASN A 191 1.68 5.25 21.45
CA ASN A 191 1.27 6.55 20.94
C ASN A 191 -0.15 6.95 21.32
N ASP A 192 -0.65 6.45 22.43
CA ASP A 192 -2.01 6.71 22.92
C ASP A 192 -2.31 8.21 23.08
N GLU A 193 -1.33 8.98 23.56
CA GLU A 193 -1.46 10.43 23.77
C GLU A 193 -1.34 11.23 22.48
N GLU A 194 -0.71 10.67 21.44
CA GLU A 194 -0.53 11.33 20.15
C GLU A 194 -1.80 11.29 19.31
N ILE A 195 -2.58 10.21 19.38
CA ILE A 195 -3.81 10.08 18.59
C ILE A 195 -4.79 11.27 18.84
N PRO A 196 -5.11 11.64 20.08
CA PRO A 196 -5.92 12.85 20.35
C PRO A 196 -5.30 14.15 19.81
N LYS A 197 -3.98 14.29 19.85
CA LYS A 197 -3.29 15.48 19.30
C LYS A 197 -3.42 15.53 17.77
N ILE A 198 -3.23 14.40 17.10
CA ILE A 198 -3.39 14.27 15.64
C ILE A 198 -4.84 14.57 15.25
N ILE A 199 -5.84 14.07 15.99
CA ILE A 199 -7.25 14.39 15.73
C ILE A 199 -7.48 15.91 15.82
N ARG A 200 -7.00 16.57 16.87
CA ARG A 200 -7.16 18.03 17.02
C ARG A 200 -6.48 18.82 15.90
N LEU A 201 -5.24 18.43 15.55
CA LEU A 201 -4.49 19.07 14.46
C LEU A 201 -5.25 18.92 13.14
N THR A 202 -5.67 17.71 12.82
CA THR A 202 -6.38 17.42 11.56
C THR A 202 -7.71 18.18 11.49
N ASN A 203 -8.50 18.19 12.56
CA ASN A 203 -9.75 18.95 12.61
C ASN A 203 -9.53 20.45 12.43
N LYS A 204 -8.43 20.99 12.95
CA LYS A 204 -8.09 22.39 12.78
C LYS A 204 -7.68 22.74 11.35
N LEU A 205 -6.91 21.87 10.71
CA LEU A 205 -6.32 22.11 9.39
C LEU A 205 -7.25 21.67 8.25
N CYS A 206 -7.80 20.47 8.36
CA CYS A 206 -8.51 19.84 7.27
C CYS A 206 -10.01 20.02 7.40
N LYS A 207 -10.61 20.65 6.39
CA LYS A 207 -12.06 20.54 6.18
C LYS A 207 -12.27 19.39 5.20
N ALA A 208 -13.10 18.40 5.56
CA ALA A 208 -13.50 17.35 4.64
C ALA A 208 -14.12 17.99 3.39
N LYS A 209 -13.60 17.63 2.21
CA LYS A 209 -14.11 18.07 0.90
C LYS A 209 -14.99 16.96 0.33
N ASN A 210 -14.33 15.95 -0.24
CA ASN A 210 -15.00 14.78 -0.85
C ASN A 210 -14.85 13.51 -0.01
N PHE A 211 -13.82 13.45 0.84
CA PHE A 211 -13.49 12.27 1.62
C PHE A 211 -13.26 12.65 3.10
N PRO A 212 -13.40 11.69 4.04
CA PRO A 212 -13.03 11.90 5.43
C PRO A 212 -11.58 12.36 5.57
N SER A 213 -11.31 13.23 6.53
CA SER A 213 -9.94 13.72 6.78
C SER A 213 -9.14 12.89 7.78
N LEU A 214 -9.80 11.98 8.50
CA LEU A 214 -9.19 11.12 9.51
C LEU A 214 -9.57 9.66 9.30
N GLY A 215 -8.59 8.74 9.41
CA GLY A 215 -8.78 7.30 9.25
C GLY A 215 -7.85 6.52 10.16
N ILE A 216 -8.11 6.52 11.49
CA ILE A 216 -7.26 5.84 12.47
C ILE A 216 -7.23 4.35 12.19
N GLN A 217 -6.04 3.80 12.09
CA GLN A 217 -5.80 2.38 11.83
C GLN A 217 -5.46 1.64 13.13
N LYS A 218 -6.02 0.44 13.27
CA LYS A 218 -5.71 -0.44 14.38
C LYS A 218 -4.36 -1.10 14.17
N TYR A 219 -3.49 -1.09 15.19
CA TYR A 219 -2.28 -1.89 15.18
C TYR A 219 -2.60 -3.38 15.11
N GLU A 220 -2.00 -4.08 14.15
CA GLU A 220 -2.13 -5.52 13.93
C GLU A 220 -0.76 -6.18 13.85
N ILE A 221 -0.63 -7.39 14.41
CA ILE A 221 0.58 -8.21 14.30
C ILE A 221 0.46 -9.10 13.06
N HIS A 222 1.34 -8.88 12.10
CA HIS A 222 1.41 -9.68 10.87
C HIS A 222 2.56 -10.70 10.94
N LYS A 223 2.40 -11.84 10.26
CA LYS A 223 3.36 -12.95 10.25
C LYS A 223 4.79 -12.50 9.92
N HIS A 224 4.93 -11.65 8.91
CA HIS A 224 6.21 -11.16 8.41
C HIS A 224 6.47 -9.68 8.78
N GLY A 225 5.56 -9.05 9.54
CA GLY A 225 5.70 -7.69 10.02
C GLY A 225 6.64 -7.55 11.22
N ARG A 226 7.03 -6.32 11.50
CA ARG A 226 7.72 -5.99 12.75
C ARG A 226 6.72 -5.96 13.89
N LYS A 227 7.18 -6.42 15.05
CA LYS A 227 6.37 -6.46 16.29
C LYS A 227 6.92 -5.44 17.26
N VAL A 228 6.07 -4.51 17.68
CA VAL A 228 6.44 -3.52 18.69
C VAL A 228 6.53 -4.19 20.06
N ARG A 229 7.71 -4.09 20.69
CA ARG A 229 7.93 -4.67 22.03
C ARG A 229 7.01 -3.98 23.04
N GLY A 230 6.28 -4.76 23.81
CA GLY A 230 5.38 -4.28 24.86
C GLY A 230 3.98 -3.88 24.35
N ALA A 231 3.77 -3.66 23.05
CA ALA A 231 2.45 -3.35 22.50
C ALA A 231 1.64 -4.62 22.24
N LYS A 232 0.36 -4.59 22.61
CA LYS A 232 -0.61 -5.64 22.30
C LYS A 232 -1.75 -5.05 21.46
N PRO A 233 -2.14 -5.69 20.34
CA PRO A 233 -3.30 -5.25 19.58
C PRO A 233 -4.56 -5.24 20.43
N LEU A 234 -5.39 -4.22 20.29
CA LEU A 234 -6.72 -4.20 20.88
C LEU A 234 -7.63 -5.21 20.16
N SER A 235 -8.66 -5.69 20.86
CA SER A 235 -9.79 -6.31 20.16
C SER A 235 -10.51 -5.27 19.30
N TRP A 236 -11.14 -5.71 18.20
CA TRP A 236 -11.92 -4.81 17.34
C TRP A 236 -12.99 -4.05 18.13
N LYS A 237 -13.65 -4.70 19.10
CA LYS A 237 -14.64 -4.05 19.96
C LYS A 237 -14.01 -2.88 20.72
N LYS A 238 -12.92 -3.11 21.45
CA LYS A 238 -12.25 -2.04 22.24
C LYS A 238 -11.75 -0.90 21.33
N PHE A 239 -11.25 -1.24 20.15
CA PHE A 239 -10.80 -0.25 19.18
C PHE A 239 -11.96 0.66 18.73
N TYR A 240 -13.07 0.09 18.29
CA TYR A 240 -14.23 0.87 17.85
C TYR A 240 -14.92 1.61 18.99
N ASP A 241 -14.97 1.03 20.19
CA ASP A 241 -15.53 1.72 21.37
C ASP A 241 -14.72 2.99 21.66
N GLN A 242 -13.39 2.93 21.59
CA GLN A 242 -12.53 4.10 21.76
C GLN A 242 -12.69 5.13 20.64
N LEU A 243 -12.82 4.70 19.38
CA LEU A 243 -13.11 5.63 18.28
C LEU A 243 -14.42 6.39 18.53
N ARG A 244 -15.48 5.73 19.00
CA ARG A 244 -16.76 6.41 19.34
C ARG A 244 -16.62 7.42 20.47
N ILE A 245 -15.78 7.12 21.48
CA ILE A 245 -15.47 8.08 22.53
C ILE A 245 -14.81 9.34 21.95
N TRP A 246 -13.82 9.14 21.05
CA TRP A 246 -13.15 10.26 20.41
C TRP A 246 -14.07 11.01 19.41
N GLU A 247 -14.94 10.31 18.68
CA GLU A 247 -15.97 10.96 17.84
C GLU A 247 -16.82 11.94 18.64
N ASN A 248 -17.31 11.50 19.81
CA ASN A 248 -18.11 12.33 20.69
C ASN A 248 -17.32 13.50 21.28
N LEU A 249 -16.06 13.28 21.66
CA LEU A 249 -15.20 14.29 22.25
C LEU A 249 -14.78 15.37 21.24
N PHE A 250 -14.40 14.96 20.04
CA PHE A 250 -13.82 15.85 19.02
C PHE A 250 -14.81 16.28 17.95
N LYS A 251 -16.06 15.78 17.98
CA LYS A 251 -17.12 16.07 17.01
C LYS A 251 -16.68 15.80 15.56
N VAL A 252 -16.03 14.67 15.34
CA VAL A 252 -15.52 14.22 14.05
C VAL A 252 -15.86 12.75 13.83
N LYS A 253 -16.13 12.34 12.58
CA LYS A 253 -16.37 10.95 12.23
C LYS A 253 -15.03 10.18 12.19
N LEU A 254 -14.92 9.08 12.97
CA LEU A 254 -13.74 8.21 13.02
C LEU A 254 -14.08 6.75 12.73
N VAL A 255 -15.33 6.35 12.97
CA VAL A 255 -15.82 5.03 12.55
C VAL A 255 -16.26 5.13 11.10
N LEU A 256 -15.33 4.81 10.21
CA LEU A 256 -15.51 4.91 8.77
C LEU A 256 -16.06 3.61 8.17
N ASP A 257 -16.79 3.74 7.09
CA ASP A 257 -17.25 2.61 6.29
C ASP A 257 -16.88 2.78 4.79
N PRO A 258 -16.97 1.72 3.98
CA PRO A 258 -16.62 1.81 2.56
C PRO A 258 -17.36 2.92 1.78
N LYS A 259 -18.58 3.26 2.17
CA LYS A 259 -19.39 4.30 1.50
C LYS A 259 -18.80 5.69 1.66
N ASP A 260 -18.08 5.95 2.78
CA ASP A 260 -17.41 7.23 3.01
C ASP A 260 -16.36 7.53 1.94
N PHE A 261 -15.91 6.52 1.22
CA PHE A 261 -14.93 6.61 0.14
C PHE A 261 -15.52 6.27 -1.24
N GLY A 262 -16.83 6.09 -1.34
CA GLY A 262 -17.46 5.65 -2.58
C GLY A 262 -17.10 4.20 -2.98
N ILE A 263 -16.61 3.41 -2.03
CA ILE A 263 -16.20 2.01 -2.28
C ILE A 263 -17.45 1.14 -2.41
N HIS A 264 -17.55 0.42 -3.52
CA HIS A 264 -18.63 -0.50 -3.78
C HIS A 264 -18.15 -1.77 -4.49
N LYS A 265 -18.94 -2.83 -4.42
CA LYS A 265 -18.64 -4.10 -5.10
C LYS A 265 -18.65 -3.93 -6.62
N ARG A 266 -17.69 -4.58 -7.27
CA ARG A 266 -17.59 -4.70 -8.73
C ARG A 266 -17.20 -6.12 -9.09
N VAL A 267 -17.35 -6.46 -10.37
CA VAL A 267 -16.84 -7.74 -10.88
C VAL A 267 -15.36 -7.86 -10.58
N MET A 268 -14.96 -9.00 -10.03
CA MET A 268 -13.56 -9.33 -9.75
C MET A 268 -13.00 -10.14 -10.91
N LEU A 269 -11.74 -9.91 -11.24
CA LEU A 269 -11.03 -10.76 -12.20
C LEU A 269 -11.05 -12.22 -11.74
N PRO A 270 -11.23 -13.17 -12.66
CA PRO A 270 -11.28 -14.60 -12.32
C PRO A 270 -10.02 -15.03 -11.56
N ILE A 271 -10.20 -15.91 -10.57
CA ILE A 271 -9.11 -16.62 -9.90
C ILE A 271 -8.90 -17.94 -10.62
N PRO A 272 -7.89 -18.06 -11.49
CA PRO A 272 -7.76 -19.20 -12.40
C PRO A 272 -7.27 -20.48 -11.75
N TYR A 273 -6.72 -20.38 -10.52
CA TYR A 273 -6.08 -21.51 -9.82
C TYR A 273 -6.65 -21.69 -8.43
N GLY A 274 -7.20 -22.88 -8.16
CA GLY A 274 -7.78 -23.25 -6.86
C GLY A 274 -6.72 -23.56 -5.80
N ASN A 275 -7.10 -23.49 -4.52
CA ASN A 275 -6.26 -24.00 -3.45
C ASN A 275 -6.04 -25.50 -3.63
N HIS A 276 -4.82 -25.97 -3.36
CA HIS A 276 -4.34 -27.33 -3.53
C HIS A 276 -4.21 -27.82 -5.00
N GLU A 277 -4.54 -26.96 -5.96
CA GLU A 277 -4.33 -27.28 -7.37
C GLU A 277 -2.84 -27.38 -7.71
N THR A 278 -2.48 -28.35 -8.55
CA THR A 278 -1.12 -28.52 -9.08
C THR A 278 -0.98 -27.74 -10.38
N VAL A 279 -0.04 -26.81 -10.42
CA VAL A 279 0.22 -25.93 -11.56
C VAL A 279 1.66 -26.07 -12.04
N ARG A 280 1.87 -26.01 -13.35
CA ARG A 280 3.22 -25.89 -13.93
C ARG A 280 3.65 -24.43 -13.95
N VAL A 281 4.88 -24.18 -13.53
CA VAL A 281 5.43 -22.82 -13.47
C VAL A 281 6.87 -22.79 -13.99
N ARG A 282 7.34 -21.57 -14.30
CA ARG A 282 8.75 -21.26 -14.57
C ARG A 282 9.21 -20.20 -13.57
N VAL A 283 10.32 -20.46 -12.89
CA VAL A 283 10.97 -19.48 -12.00
C VAL A 283 11.58 -18.38 -12.85
N VAL A 284 11.26 -17.12 -12.54
CA VAL A 284 11.66 -15.95 -13.34
C VAL A 284 12.56 -14.97 -12.60
N GLY A 285 12.66 -15.12 -11.27
CA GLY A 285 13.50 -14.23 -10.48
C GLY A 285 13.53 -14.58 -8.99
N PRO A 286 14.27 -13.80 -8.21
CA PRO A 286 14.26 -13.92 -6.75
C PRO A 286 12.87 -13.60 -6.22
N GLY A 287 12.48 -14.17 -5.08
CA GLY A 287 11.27 -13.83 -4.37
C GLY A 287 11.41 -12.52 -3.55
N TRP A 288 10.32 -12.04 -3.01
CA TRP A 288 10.32 -10.85 -2.17
C TRP A 288 11.02 -11.08 -0.83
N LEU A 289 10.65 -12.15 -0.14
CA LEU A 289 11.24 -12.53 1.13
C LEU A 289 12.32 -13.60 0.93
N LYS A 290 13.20 -13.74 1.91
CA LYS A 290 14.19 -14.84 1.93
C LYS A 290 13.48 -16.18 1.83
N ARG A 291 14.12 -17.13 1.14
CA ARG A 291 13.62 -18.49 0.83
C ARG A 291 12.46 -18.51 -0.18
N GLU A 292 12.13 -17.38 -0.81
CA GLU A 292 11.12 -17.31 -1.86
C GLU A 292 11.75 -17.17 -3.25
N LYS A 293 10.97 -17.55 -4.26
CA LYS A 293 11.22 -17.26 -5.67
C LYS A 293 9.97 -16.63 -6.31
N LEU A 294 10.19 -15.80 -7.31
CA LEU A 294 9.16 -15.33 -8.21
C LEU A 294 9.02 -16.29 -9.37
N ALA A 295 7.82 -16.76 -9.65
CA ALA A 295 7.55 -17.62 -10.77
C ALA A 295 6.34 -17.13 -11.58
N VAL A 296 6.23 -17.66 -12.80
CA VAL A 296 5.12 -17.40 -13.73
C VAL A 296 4.50 -18.73 -14.10
N THR A 297 3.18 -18.79 -14.16
CA THR A 297 2.42 -19.97 -14.61
C THR A 297 2.77 -20.33 -16.06
N ALA A 298 2.66 -21.59 -16.43
CA ALA A 298 2.97 -22.04 -17.79
C ALA A 298 2.10 -21.37 -18.87
N LYS A 299 0.90 -20.89 -18.49
CA LYS A 299 0.01 -20.10 -19.37
C LYS A 299 0.44 -18.65 -19.52
N GLY A 300 1.35 -18.16 -18.66
CA GLY A 300 1.78 -16.76 -18.67
C GLY A 300 0.72 -15.76 -18.17
N ASP A 301 -0.30 -16.22 -17.47
CA ASP A 301 -1.44 -15.38 -17.06
C ASP A 301 -1.35 -14.86 -15.62
N ARG A 302 -0.47 -15.43 -14.80
CA ARG A 302 -0.26 -15.02 -13.39
C ARG A 302 1.21 -15.14 -12.99
N SER A 303 1.66 -14.18 -12.21
CA SER A 303 2.85 -14.34 -11.37
C SER A 303 2.46 -15.04 -10.06
N LEU A 304 3.42 -15.62 -9.37
CA LEU A 304 3.19 -16.23 -8.06
C LEU A 304 4.47 -16.26 -7.21
N THR A 305 4.28 -16.26 -5.90
CA THR A 305 5.34 -16.44 -4.93
C THR A 305 5.52 -17.92 -4.62
N LEU A 306 6.72 -18.46 -4.87
CA LEU A 306 7.12 -19.80 -4.44
C LEU A 306 7.78 -19.68 -3.07
N ILE A 307 7.20 -20.32 -2.05
CA ILE A 307 7.81 -20.47 -0.72
C ILE A 307 8.66 -21.74 -0.66
N ASN A 308 9.63 -21.79 0.27
CA ASN A 308 10.55 -22.92 0.43
C ASN A 308 11.28 -23.29 -0.87
N ALA A 309 11.73 -22.30 -1.61
CA ALA A 309 12.24 -22.44 -2.96
C ALA A 309 13.67 -21.87 -3.15
N GLU A 310 14.41 -21.66 -2.07
CA GLU A 310 15.74 -21.03 -2.09
C GLU A 310 16.73 -21.68 -3.04
N GLU A 311 16.71 -23.03 -3.11
CA GLU A 311 17.63 -23.82 -3.93
C GLU A 311 17.20 -23.95 -5.40
N ILE A 312 15.98 -23.48 -5.74
CA ILE A 312 15.48 -23.61 -7.10
C ILE A 312 16.07 -22.51 -7.98
N PRO A 313 16.80 -22.85 -9.06
CA PRO A 313 17.42 -21.85 -9.90
C PRO A 313 16.41 -21.10 -10.77
N VAL A 314 16.75 -19.84 -11.12
CA VAL A 314 15.99 -19.07 -12.11
C VAL A 314 16.04 -19.80 -13.46
N GLY A 315 14.91 -19.85 -14.17
CA GLY A 315 14.73 -20.60 -15.40
C GLY A 315 14.15 -22.00 -15.20
N ALA A 316 14.21 -22.57 -13.99
CA ALA A 316 13.65 -23.89 -13.71
C ALA A 316 12.15 -23.95 -14.01
N LYS A 317 11.74 -25.07 -14.61
CA LYS A 317 10.33 -25.43 -14.86
C LYS A 317 9.95 -26.57 -13.93
N LEU A 318 8.91 -26.39 -13.13
CA LEU A 318 8.50 -27.39 -12.14
C LEU A 318 6.98 -27.40 -11.95
N LYS A 319 6.50 -28.42 -11.25
CA LYS A 319 5.14 -28.46 -10.73
C LYS A 319 5.13 -27.92 -9.31
N VAL A 320 4.09 -27.15 -8.97
CA VAL A 320 3.89 -26.56 -7.65
C VAL A 320 2.47 -26.76 -7.22
N ARG A 321 2.23 -26.77 -5.91
CA ARG A 321 0.89 -26.79 -5.32
C ARG A 321 0.53 -25.41 -4.82
N ILE A 322 -0.63 -24.89 -5.23
CA ILE A 322 -1.17 -23.62 -4.72
C ILE A 322 -1.57 -23.79 -3.26
N VAL A 323 -1.02 -22.95 -2.37
CA VAL A 323 -1.33 -22.96 -0.94
C VAL A 323 -2.18 -21.75 -0.51
N ALA A 324 -2.23 -20.70 -1.33
CA ALA A 324 -3.14 -19.57 -1.16
C ALA A 324 -3.41 -18.87 -2.50
N ASN A 325 -4.67 -18.37 -2.65
CA ASN A 325 -5.10 -17.70 -3.90
C ASN A 325 -6.03 -16.49 -3.65
N LYS A 326 -6.10 -16.01 -2.42
CA LYS A 326 -7.02 -14.93 -2.06
C LYS A 326 -6.71 -13.64 -2.84
N HIS A 327 -7.74 -13.04 -3.45
CA HIS A 327 -7.64 -11.81 -4.26
C HIS A 327 -6.65 -11.92 -5.45
N ASN A 328 -6.58 -13.07 -6.09
CA ASN A 328 -5.60 -13.37 -7.13
C ASN A 328 -4.13 -13.29 -6.67
N LEU A 329 -3.86 -13.21 -5.37
CA LEU A 329 -2.50 -13.32 -4.84
C LEU A 329 -2.17 -14.80 -4.67
N LEU A 330 -1.20 -15.27 -5.44
CA LEU A 330 -0.89 -16.69 -5.52
C LEU A 330 0.37 -17.01 -4.73
N ILE A 331 0.23 -17.94 -3.78
CA ILE A 331 1.37 -18.53 -3.07
C ILE A 331 1.36 -20.02 -3.36
N ALA A 332 2.51 -20.57 -3.67
CA ALA A 332 2.66 -21.99 -3.97
C ALA A 332 3.92 -22.57 -3.33
N GLU A 333 3.97 -23.88 -3.23
CA GLU A 333 5.14 -24.63 -2.79
C GLU A 333 5.53 -25.69 -3.83
N PRO A 334 6.83 -26.00 -3.99
CA PRO A 334 7.30 -27.10 -4.82
C PRO A 334 6.71 -28.45 -4.40
N ILE A 335 6.48 -29.35 -5.37
CA ILE A 335 6.01 -30.72 -5.12
C ILE A 335 7.18 -31.67 -5.39
#